data_5c9978636a6f6680458a8651aa645f5f
#
_entry.id   5c9978636a6f6680458a8651aa645f5f
#
_cell.length_a   1.000
_cell.length_b   1.000
_cell.length_c   1.000
_cell.angle_alpha   90.00
_cell.angle_beta   90.00
_cell.angle_gamma   90.00
#
_symmetry.space_group_name_H-M   'P 1'
#
loop_
_entity.id
_entity.type
_entity.pdbx_description
1 polymer ?
#
loop_
_entity_poly.entity_id
_entity_poly.type
_entity_poly.pdbx_seq_one_letter_code
_entity_poly.pdbx_strand_id
1 'polypeptide(L)'
;MEFANKPRDQGGLGGMKIPMYADLTKKLGRDYGCLTSDDAIHLRATFIIDGKGILRHMQFNDLPVGRNVDEILRLVQAFQYVEEKGEVCPSKWTPGKQGMDPDHKSLKTIKYWKN
;
A
#
# COMPACT_ATOMS: atom_id res chain seq x y z
N MET A 1 -24.20 7.52 2.09
CA MET A 1 -24.02 6.07 2.29
C MET A 1 -24.64 5.19 1.19
N GLU A 2 -25.39 5.75 0.31
CA GLU A 2 -26.05 5.03 -0.79
C GLU A 2 -25.05 4.25 -1.66
N PHE A 3 -23.95 4.87 -2.08
CA PHE A 3 -22.88 4.24 -2.86
C PHE A 3 -22.25 3.01 -2.17
N ALA A 4 -22.06 3.05 -0.87
CA ALA A 4 -21.43 1.95 -0.13
C ALA A 4 -22.30 0.67 -0.11
N ASN A 5 -23.61 0.83 -0.07
CA ASN A 5 -24.57 -0.27 -0.01
C ASN A 5 -25.10 -0.69 -1.37
N LYS A 6 -24.92 0.14 -2.39
CA LYS A 6 -25.37 -0.15 -3.75
C LYS A 6 -24.65 -1.40 -4.30
N PRO A 7 -25.35 -2.31 -5.00
CA PRO A 7 -24.75 -3.50 -5.59
C PRO A 7 -23.60 -3.17 -6.57
N ARG A 8 -22.61 -4.06 -6.67
CA ARG A 8 -21.43 -3.85 -7.53
C ARG A 8 -21.78 -3.82 -9.02
N ASP A 9 -22.71 -4.63 -9.46
CA ASP A 9 -23.23 -4.66 -10.83
C ASP A 9 -23.97 -3.37 -11.22
N GLN A 10 -24.34 -2.55 -10.24
CA GLN A 10 -24.94 -1.22 -10.42
C GLN A 10 -23.95 -0.08 -10.13
N GLY A 11 -22.65 -0.37 -10.06
CA GLY A 11 -21.59 0.61 -9.82
C GLY A 11 -21.43 1.04 -8.37
N GLY A 12 -21.91 0.26 -7.41
CA GLY A 12 -21.70 0.45 -5.98
C GLY A 12 -20.60 -0.43 -5.39
N LEU A 13 -20.44 -0.42 -4.07
CA LEU A 13 -19.43 -1.22 -3.36
C LEU A 13 -19.97 -2.58 -2.86
N GLY A 14 -21.28 -2.78 -2.85
CA GLY A 14 -21.88 -4.01 -2.36
C GLY A 14 -21.72 -4.24 -0.86
N GLY A 15 -21.62 -3.16 -0.10
CA GLY A 15 -21.32 -3.16 1.33
C GLY A 15 -19.83 -2.89 1.63
N MET A 16 -19.56 -2.21 2.75
CA MET A 16 -18.21 -1.92 3.21
C MET A 16 -18.05 -2.30 4.68
N LYS A 17 -16.94 -3.00 4.98
CA LYS A 17 -16.60 -3.43 6.34
C LYS A 17 -15.48 -2.60 6.98
N ILE A 18 -14.95 -1.62 6.25
CA ILE A 18 -13.89 -0.71 6.72
C ILE A 18 -14.46 0.70 6.85
N PRO A 19 -13.88 1.54 7.71
CA PRO A 19 -14.28 2.95 7.82
C PRO A 19 -14.12 3.67 6.48
N MET A 20 -15.10 4.52 6.17
CA MET A 20 -15.08 5.42 5.01
C MET A 20 -15.19 6.85 5.50
N TYR A 21 -14.39 7.73 4.93
CA TYR A 21 -14.37 9.16 5.22
C TYR A 21 -14.59 9.98 3.94
N ALA A 22 -15.51 10.94 4.00
CA ALA A 22 -15.74 11.89 2.92
C ALA A 22 -14.97 13.18 3.21
N ASP A 23 -13.88 13.42 2.47
CA ASP A 23 -13.03 14.61 2.63
C ASP A 23 -13.62 15.83 1.88
N LEU A 24 -14.80 16.29 2.32
CA LEU A 24 -15.56 17.36 1.65
C LEU A 24 -14.78 18.69 1.63
N THR A 25 -14.00 18.98 2.67
CA THR A 25 -13.16 20.18 2.75
C THR A 25 -11.84 20.05 2.04
N LYS A 26 -11.51 18.84 1.56
CA LYS A 26 -10.22 18.47 0.98
C LYS A 26 -9.02 18.70 1.92
N LYS A 27 -9.29 18.82 3.22
CA LYS A 27 -8.24 19.01 4.21
C LYS A 27 -7.29 17.80 4.24
N LEU A 28 -7.85 16.59 4.29
CA LEU A 28 -7.06 15.36 4.28
C LEU A 28 -6.25 15.22 2.99
N GLY A 29 -6.87 15.51 1.84
CA GLY A 29 -6.18 15.49 0.54
C GLY A 29 -5.00 16.45 0.48
N ARG A 30 -5.13 17.66 1.05
CA ARG A 30 -4.03 18.62 1.16
C ARG A 30 -2.95 18.15 2.13
N ASP A 31 -3.32 17.70 3.31
CA ASP A 31 -2.37 17.25 4.33
C ASP A 31 -1.52 16.07 3.83
N TYR A 32 -2.10 15.17 3.04
CA TYR A 32 -1.40 14.03 2.43
C TYR A 32 -0.80 14.33 1.05
N GLY A 33 -1.00 15.53 0.51
CA GLY A 33 -0.44 15.92 -0.79
C GLY A 33 -1.00 15.11 -1.97
N CYS A 34 -2.24 14.64 -1.88
CA CYS A 34 -2.84 13.76 -2.89
C CYS A 34 -3.95 14.40 -3.71
N LEU A 35 -3.93 15.73 -3.85
CA LEU A 35 -4.81 16.46 -4.75
C LEU A 35 -4.14 16.72 -6.10
N THR A 36 -4.97 16.97 -7.12
CA THR A 36 -4.51 17.55 -8.40
C THR A 36 -3.94 18.95 -8.18
N SER A 37 -3.16 19.45 -9.13
CA SER A 37 -2.47 20.75 -9.03
C SER A 37 -3.41 21.95 -8.84
N ASP A 38 -4.67 21.82 -9.21
CA ASP A 38 -5.75 22.79 -9.02
C ASP A 38 -6.55 22.57 -7.73
N ASP A 39 -6.12 21.64 -6.86
CA ASP A 39 -6.82 21.21 -5.65
C ASP A 39 -8.27 20.70 -5.90
N ALA A 40 -8.60 20.34 -7.12
CA ALA A 40 -9.98 19.99 -7.48
C ALA A 40 -10.36 18.56 -7.09
N ILE A 41 -9.47 17.60 -7.33
CA ILE A 41 -9.77 16.17 -7.26
C ILE A 41 -8.65 15.44 -6.50
N HIS A 42 -9.01 14.40 -5.74
CA HIS A 42 -8.04 13.48 -5.14
C HIS A 42 -7.47 12.53 -6.18
N LEU A 43 -6.14 12.45 -6.25
CA LEU A 43 -5.44 11.41 -7.00
C LEU A 43 -5.70 10.02 -6.38
N ARG A 44 -5.40 8.98 -7.12
CA ARG A 44 -5.52 7.60 -6.64
C ARG A 44 -4.31 7.25 -5.76
N ALA A 45 -4.30 7.79 -4.56
CA ALA A 45 -3.22 7.60 -3.60
C ALA A 45 -3.47 6.40 -2.67
N THR A 46 -2.39 5.78 -2.20
CA THR A 46 -2.39 4.78 -1.14
C THR A 46 -1.23 5.06 -0.20
N PHE A 47 -1.48 5.00 1.09
CA PHE A 47 -0.50 5.17 2.15
C PHE A 47 -0.54 3.94 3.06
N ILE A 48 0.61 3.34 3.32
CA ILE A 48 0.75 2.26 4.32
C ILE A 48 1.43 2.87 5.54
N ILE A 49 0.70 2.90 6.64
CA ILE A 49 1.16 3.42 7.92
C ILE A 49 1.14 2.25 8.92
N ASP A 50 2.25 2.00 9.59
CA ASP A 50 2.36 0.89 10.53
C ASP A 50 1.68 1.20 11.88
N GLY A 51 1.66 0.20 12.76
CA GLY A 51 1.06 0.33 14.10
C GLY A 51 1.77 1.33 15.02
N LYS A 52 2.93 1.85 14.65
CA LYS A 52 3.69 2.90 15.36
C LYS A 52 3.42 4.29 14.77
N GLY A 53 2.56 4.39 13.75
CA GLY A 53 2.25 5.63 13.05
C GLY A 53 3.32 6.06 12.03
N ILE A 54 4.20 5.15 11.62
CA ILE A 54 5.26 5.45 10.66
C ILE A 54 4.78 5.16 9.25
N LEU A 55 4.94 6.14 8.35
CA LEU A 55 4.66 5.96 6.93
C LEU A 55 5.73 5.05 6.30
N ARG A 56 5.30 3.88 5.84
CA ARG A 56 6.18 2.85 5.28
C ARG A 56 6.18 2.83 3.76
N HIS A 57 5.08 3.21 3.15
CA HIS A 57 4.92 3.28 1.71
C HIS A 57 3.88 4.31 1.33
N MET A 58 4.10 4.97 0.21
CA MET A 58 3.10 5.81 -0.45
C MET A 58 3.22 5.63 -1.96
N GLN A 59 2.08 5.63 -2.63
CA GLN A 59 2.03 5.64 -4.09
C GLN A 59 0.92 6.56 -4.57
N PHE A 60 1.11 7.11 -5.76
CA PHE A 60 0.16 7.97 -6.44
C PHE A 60 0.00 7.47 -7.88
N ASN A 61 -1.22 7.23 -8.28
CA ASN A 61 -1.56 7.05 -9.69
C ASN A 61 -2.37 8.26 -10.16
N ASP A 62 -2.13 8.68 -11.37
CA ASP A 62 -3.01 9.63 -12.03
C ASP A 62 -4.42 9.02 -12.21
N LEU A 63 -5.41 9.88 -12.43
CA LEU A 63 -6.83 9.54 -12.42
C LEU A 63 -7.23 8.36 -13.32
N PRO A 64 -6.67 8.20 -14.54
CA PRO A 64 -7.06 7.11 -15.43
C PRO A 64 -6.55 5.73 -15.01
N VAL A 65 -5.60 5.65 -14.07
CA VAL A 65 -4.95 4.39 -13.70
C VAL A 65 -5.37 3.93 -12.31
N GLY A 66 -6.06 2.81 -12.23
CA GLY A 66 -6.47 2.18 -10.96
C GLY A 66 -5.28 1.64 -10.16
N ARG A 67 -5.51 1.40 -8.87
CA ARG A 67 -4.52 0.79 -7.96
C ARG A 67 -4.57 -0.72 -8.05
N ASN A 68 -3.42 -1.37 -7.82
CA ASN A 68 -3.31 -2.82 -7.73
C ASN A 68 -3.38 -3.25 -6.26
N VAL A 69 -4.50 -3.87 -5.87
CA VAL A 69 -4.73 -4.33 -4.48
C VAL A 69 -3.78 -5.45 -4.10
N ASP A 70 -3.44 -6.35 -5.01
CA ASP A 70 -2.51 -7.46 -4.74
C ASP A 70 -1.11 -6.95 -4.41
N GLU A 71 -0.66 -5.88 -5.10
CA GLU A 71 0.62 -5.25 -4.78
C GLU A 71 0.60 -4.56 -3.41
N ILE A 72 -0.49 -3.90 -3.03
CA ILE A 72 -0.62 -3.30 -1.70
C ILE A 72 -0.58 -4.39 -0.62
N LEU A 73 -1.28 -5.50 -0.84
CA LEU A 73 -1.26 -6.63 0.07
C LEU A 73 0.14 -7.24 0.19
N ARG A 74 0.84 -7.44 -0.94
CA ARG A 74 2.23 -7.91 -0.97
C ARG A 74 3.15 -7.01 -0.15
N LEU A 75 3.01 -5.68 -0.28
CA LEU A 75 3.81 -4.71 0.46
C LEU A 75 3.54 -4.78 1.97
N VAL A 76 2.29 -4.85 2.39
CA VAL A 76 1.93 -5.01 3.81
C VAL A 76 2.56 -6.29 4.37
N GLN A 77 2.44 -7.40 3.67
CA GLN A 77 3.05 -8.68 4.06
C GLN A 77 4.57 -8.63 4.10
N ALA A 78 5.20 -7.90 3.16
CA ALA A 78 6.65 -7.69 3.17
C ALA A 78 7.11 -6.89 4.39
N PHE A 79 6.43 -5.81 4.75
CA PHE A 79 6.76 -5.03 5.96
C PHE A 79 6.57 -5.86 7.24
N GLN A 80 5.52 -6.66 7.33
CA GLN A 80 5.30 -7.57 8.46
C GLN A 80 6.40 -8.64 8.54
N TYR A 81 6.81 -9.20 7.41
CA TYR A 81 7.89 -10.18 7.34
C TYR A 81 9.21 -9.59 7.84
N VAL A 82 9.58 -8.38 7.38
CA VAL A 82 10.80 -7.68 7.82
C VAL A 82 10.77 -7.43 9.33
N GLU A 83 9.62 -7.01 9.87
CA GLU A 83 9.47 -6.73 11.29
C GLU A 83 9.57 -8.02 12.15
N GLU A 84 9.01 -9.12 11.65
CA GLU A 84 9.03 -10.42 12.34
C GLU A 84 10.39 -11.13 12.26
N LYS A 85 11.03 -11.14 11.09
CA LYS A 85 12.23 -11.92 10.81
C LYS A 85 13.53 -11.14 10.93
N GLY A 86 13.50 -9.81 10.90
CA GLY A 86 14.71 -8.98 10.82
C GLY A 86 15.49 -9.13 9.51
N GLU A 87 14.89 -9.74 8.50
CA GLU A 87 15.44 -9.93 7.16
C GLU A 87 14.96 -8.83 6.22
N VAL A 88 15.62 -8.64 5.08
CA VAL A 88 15.17 -7.73 4.04
C VAL A 88 14.49 -8.50 2.91
N CYS A 89 13.45 -7.91 2.35
CA CYS A 89 12.74 -8.46 1.21
C CYS A 89 13.43 -7.99 -0.09
N PRO A 90 13.98 -8.89 -0.90
CA PRO A 90 14.59 -8.52 -2.18
C PRO A 90 13.52 -8.11 -3.19
N SER A 91 13.97 -7.57 -4.33
CA SER A 91 13.10 -7.29 -5.48
C SER A 91 12.24 -8.51 -5.83
N LYS A 92 10.97 -8.28 -6.13
CA LYS A 92 9.98 -9.33 -6.47
C LYS A 92 9.74 -10.36 -5.36
N TRP A 93 10.09 -10.04 -4.12
CA TRP A 93 9.73 -10.89 -2.99
C TRP A 93 8.21 -11.05 -2.89
N THR A 94 7.77 -12.25 -2.58
CA THR A 94 6.36 -12.57 -2.31
C THR A 94 6.29 -13.45 -1.05
N PRO A 95 5.14 -13.49 -0.35
CA PRO A 95 4.95 -14.37 0.80
C PRO A 95 5.37 -15.80 0.51
N GLY A 96 6.06 -16.42 1.47
CA GLY A 96 6.63 -17.77 1.32
C GLY A 96 8.02 -17.83 0.70
N LYS A 97 8.52 -16.74 0.10
CA LYS A 97 9.91 -16.66 -0.36
C LYS A 97 10.84 -16.25 0.77
N GLN A 98 12.07 -16.69 0.66
CA GLN A 98 13.13 -16.36 1.61
C GLN A 98 13.55 -14.89 1.49
N GLY A 99 13.79 -14.24 2.62
CA GLY A 99 14.45 -12.94 2.68
C GLY A 99 15.96 -13.06 2.61
N MET A 100 16.63 -11.92 2.62
CA MET A 100 18.09 -11.78 2.71
C MET A 100 18.46 -11.25 4.09
N ASP A 101 19.68 -11.55 4.51
CA ASP A 101 20.29 -10.90 5.67
C ASP A 101 20.62 -9.44 5.33
N PRO A 102 20.36 -8.46 6.23
CA PRO A 102 20.79 -7.07 6.01
C PRO A 102 22.30 -6.93 5.79
N ASP A 103 23.10 -7.82 6.37
CA ASP A 103 24.54 -7.88 6.11
C ASP A 103 24.81 -8.53 4.75
N HIS A 104 25.27 -7.72 3.79
CA HIS A 104 25.62 -8.16 2.44
C HIS A 104 26.80 -9.17 2.39
N LYS A 105 27.59 -9.28 3.46
CA LYS A 105 28.70 -10.25 3.59
C LYS A 105 28.24 -11.58 4.20
N SER A 106 27.01 -11.67 4.68
CA SER A 106 26.51 -12.91 5.26
C SER A 106 26.47 -14.03 4.22
N LEU A 107 26.74 -15.26 4.65
CA LEU A 107 26.65 -16.44 3.79
C LEU A 107 25.24 -16.61 3.21
N LYS A 108 24.20 -16.21 3.92
CA LYS A 108 22.81 -16.27 3.49
C LYS A 108 22.58 -15.35 2.29
N THR A 109 23.04 -14.11 2.34
CA THR A 109 22.90 -13.13 1.26
C THR A 109 23.75 -13.51 0.05
N ILE A 110 24.99 -13.95 0.28
CA ILE A 110 25.87 -14.44 -0.80
C ILE A 110 25.22 -15.62 -1.53
N LYS A 111 24.64 -16.57 -0.80
CA LYS A 111 23.95 -17.72 -1.38
C LYS A 111 22.70 -17.32 -2.17
N TYR A 112 21.97 -16.32 -1.69
CA TYR A 112 20.80 -15.79 -2.39
C TYR A 112 21.14 -15.28 -3.81
N TRP A 113 22.25 -14.53 -3.94
CA TRP A 113 22.69 -13.97 -5.24
C TRP A 113 23.32 -14.96 -6.19
N LYS A 114 23.66 -16.17 -5.73
CA LYS A 114 24.21 -17.24 -6.59
C LYS A 114 23.14 -18.10 -7.25
N ASN A 115 21.88 -17.98 -6.86
CA ASN A 115 20.73 -18.67 -7.43
C ASN A 115 19.96 -17.76 -8.39
#